data_dbeca133cc9a02f3c03fb101c465c320
#
_entry.id   dbeca133cc9a02f3c03fb101c465c320
#
_cell.length_a   1.000
_cell.length_b   1.000
_cell.length_c   1.000
_cell.angle_alpha   90.00
_cell.angle_beta   90.00
_cell.angle_gamma   90.00
#
_symmetry.space_group_name_H-M   'P 1'
#
loop_
_entity.id
_entity.type
_entity.pdbx_description
1 polymer ?
#
loop_
_entity_poly.entity_id
_entity_poly.type
_entity_poly.pdbx_seq_one_letter_code
_entity_poly.pdbx_strand_id
1 'polypeptide(L)'
;MKGLKELILAKKTVFSTDEIRQIFADLSENTFKVTLYRAKLNGDLLNPYKWIWTLPVYDERELACKLKGNSYISLESVLFEAGAIFQAYFNTKTCVAKFSADLTINNVNYRYTKVKQDLLLNDLYVRQYENYRIATPERALCDYAYLFPRAGIDAPEVFSSPNSTTKFKKLFPLYPKSTQEKIKKMIDMSDFKVFTY
;
A
#
# COMPACT_ATOMS: atom_id res chain seq x y z
N MET A 1 -15.24 23.15 17.10
CA MET A 1 -16.23 22.11 16.70
C MET A 1 -15.88 20.81 17.42
N LYS A 2 -16.80 20.21 18.19
CA LYS A 2 -16.52 18.98 18.96
C LYS A 2 -16.02 17.83 18.07
N GLY A 3 -16.69 17.53 16.98
CA GLY A 3 -16.32 16.43 16.08
C GLY A 3 -15.00 16.59 15.34
N LEU A 4 -14.49 17.81 15.08
CA LEU A 4 -13.17 18.00 14.46
C LEU A 4 -12.05 17.57 15.41
N LYS A 5 -12.20 17.85 16.72
CA LYS A 5 -11.26 17.33 17.73
C LYS A 5 -11.24 15.80 17.77
N GLU A 6 -12.37 15.17 17.61
CA GLU A 6 -12.51 13.71 17.58
C GLU A 6 -11.81 13.11 16.35
N LEU A 7 -11.89 13.75 15.17
CA LEU A 7 -11.13 13.35 13.99
C LEU A 7 -9.62 13.43 14.22
N ILE A 8 -9.14 14.51 14.84
CA ILE A 8 -7.70 14.69 15.14
C ILE A 8 -7.22 13.64 16.16
N LEU A 9 -8.06 13.29 17.12
CA LEU A 9 -7.75 12.29 18.16
C LEU A 9 -7.83 10.82 17.64
N ALA A 10 -8.41 10.60 16.49
CA ALA A 10 -8.66 9.26 15.94
C ALA A 10 -7.39 8.51 15.49
N LYS A 11 -6.17 9.07 15.70
CA LYS A 11 -4.89 8.49 15.23
C LYS A 11 -4.90 8.07 13.75
N LYS A 12 -5.69 8.75 12.95
CA LYS A 12 -5.96 8.48 11.56
C LYS A 12 -6.01 9.80 10.80
N THR A 13 -5.48 9.80 9.59
CA THR A 13 -5.36 11.03 8.79
C THR A 13 -6.24 11.03 7.54
N VAL A 14 -6.78 9.87 7.16
CA VAL A 14 -7.61 9.68 5.97
C VAL A 14 -8.93 8.99 6.35
N PHE A 15 -10.04 9.57 5.95
CA PHE A 15 -11.39 9.16 6.31
C PHE A 15 -12.27 8.97 5.07
N SER A 16 -13.17 8.00 5.09
CA SER A 16 -14.31 8.01 4.20
C SER A 16 -15.39 8.97 4.75
N THR A 17 -16.30 9.41 3.87
CA THR A 17 -17.47 10.21 4.31
C THR A 17 -18.29 9.47 5.36
N ASP A 18 -18.44 8.14 5.24
CA ASP A 18 -19.20 7.31 6.18
C ASP A 18 -18.53 7.26 7.56
N GLU A 19 -17.19 7.16 7.61
CA GLU A 19 -16.46 7.20 8.88
C GLU A 19 -16.62 8.55 9.58
N ILE A 20 -16.55 9.65 8.83
CA ILE A 20 -16.81 10.98 9.39
C ILE A 20 -18.27 11.07 9.84
N ARG A 21 -19.21 10.50 9.07
CA ARG A 21 -20.64 10.48 9.42
C ARG A 21 -20.89 9.77 10.75
N GLN A 22 -20.15 8.70 11.04
CA GLN A 22 -20.24 8.00 12.33
C GLN A 22 -19.78 8.89 13.50
N ILE A 23 -18.71 9.66 13.31
CA ILE A 23 -18.19 10.59 14.33
C ILE A 23 -19.19 11.74 14.58
N PHE A 24 -19.91 12.17 13.55
CA PHE A 24 -20.92 13.23 13.61
C PHE A 24 -22.35 12.67 13.64
N ALA A 25 -22.56 11.52 14.28
CA ALA A 25 -23.85 10.81 14.28
C ALA A 25 -25.02 11.64 14.75
N ASP A 26 -24.79 12.55 15.68
CA ASP A 26 -25.84 13.42 16.28
C ASP A 26 -26.34 14.53 15.34
N LEU A 27 -25.64 14.79 14.21
CA LEU A 27 -26.02 15.84 13.29
C LEU A 27 -27.10 15.37 12.30
N SER A 28 -28.04 16.27 11.95
CA SER A 28 -28.88 16.03 10.79
C SER A 28 -28.10 15.97 9.51
N GLU A 29 -28.62 15.33 8.46
CA GLU A 29 -27.96 15.20 7.16
C GLU A 29 -27.54 16.56 6.56
N ASN A 30 -28.43 17.56 6.64
CA ASN A 30 -28.11 18.88 6.12
C ASN A 30 -27.03 19.59 6.93
N THR A 31 -27.09 19.48 8.27
CA THR A 31 -26.08 20.05 9.17
C THR A 31 -24.72 19.39 8.94
N PHE A 32 -24.68 18.07 8.74
CA PHE A 32 -23.47 17.33 8.42
C PHE A 32 -22.83 17.83 7.12
N LYS A 33 -23.58 17.94 6.03
CA LYS A 33 -23.09 18.47 4.75
C LYS A 33 -22.52 19.88 4.88
N VAL A 34 -23.22 20.76 5.58
CA VAL A 34 -22.76 22.14 5.82
C VAL A 34 -21.49 22.14 6.67
N THR A 35 -21.40 21.25 7.67
CA THR A 35 -20.21 21.12 8.54
C THR A 35 -19.00 20.67 7.74
N LEU A 36 -19.12 19.65 6.88
CA LEU A 36 -18.03 19.21 6.00
C LEU A 36 -17.60 20.31 5.02
N TYR A 37 -18.58 21.01 4.43
CA TYR A 37 -18.31 22.11 3.52
C TYR A 37 -17.52 23.24 4.21
N ARG A 38 -17.92 23.63 5.42
CA ARG A 38 -17.20 24.65 6.21
C ARG A 38 -15.82 24.18 6.62
N ALA A 39 -15.64 22.93 7.04
CA ALA A 39 -14.35 22.37 7.37
C ALA A 39 -13.40 22.40 6.17
N LYS A 40 -13.93 22.13 4.96
CA LYS A 40 -13.15 22.24 3.71
C LYS A 40 -12.79 23.69 3.40
N LEU A 41 -13.70 24.64 3.54
CA LEU A 41 -13.42 26.07 3.30
C LEU A 41 -12.36 26.63 4.25
N ASN A 42 -12.40 26.20 5.50
CA ASN A 42 -11.44 26.61 6.52
C ASN A 42 -10.06 25.92 6.39
N GLY A 43 -9.94 24.91 5.51
CA GLY A 43 -8.74 24.11 5.41
C GLY A 43 -8.55 23.07 6.53
N ASP A 44 -9.56 22.87 7.39
CA ASP A 44 -9.52 21.89 8.49
C ASP A 44 -9.55 20.44 7.94
N LEU A 45 -10.24 20.23 6.80
CA LEU A 45 -10.29 18.98 6.06
C LEU A 45 -10.09 19.26 4.57
N LEU A 46 -9.39 18.34 3.91
CA LEU A 46 -9.27 18.32 2.45
C LEU A 46 -10.17 17.20 1.90
N ASN A 47 -10.62 17.37 0.65
CA ASN A 47 -11.37 16.34 -0.06
C ASN A 47 -10.64 16.01 -1.37
N PRO A 48 -9.52 15.27 -1.32
CA PRO A 48 -8.65 15.02 -2.46
C PRO A 48 -9.27 14.07 -3.48
N TYR A 49 -10.25 13.26 -3.08
CA TYR A 49 -10.95 12.33 -3.95
C TYR A 49 -12.42 12.17 -3.51
N LYS A 50 -13.28 11.77 -4.43
CA LYS A 50 -14.72 11.57 -4.16
C LYS A 50 -14.92 10.65 -2.96
N TRP A 51 -15.69 11.10 -1.95
CA TRP A 51 -16.00 10.38 -0.70
C TRP A 51 -14.82 10.13 0.23
N ILE A 52 -13.64 10.70 -0.06
CA ILE A 52 -12.45 10.59 0.78
C ILE A 52 -12.04 11.98 1.27
N TRP A 53 -11.80 12.05 2.55
CA TRP A 53 -11.41 13.25 3.27
C TRP A 53 -10.09 13.02 3.99
N THR A 54 -9.27 14.05 4.10
CA THR A 54 -7.99 13.96 4.81
C THR A 54 -7.83 15.15 5.75
N LEU A 55 -7.04 14.96 6.80
CA LEU A 55 -6.45 16.09 7.51
C LEU A 55 -5.53 16.87 6.55
N PRO A 56 -5.18 18.15 6.86
CA PRO A 56 -4.27 18.94 6.03
C PRO A 56 -2.89 18.26 5.85
N VAL A 57 -2.40 17.60 6.90
CA VAL A 57 -1.23 16.73 6.87
C VAL A 57 -1.73 15.29 7.05
N TYR A 58 -1.47 14.45 6.07
CA TYR A 58 -1.95 13.07 6.07
C TYR A 58 -0.88 12.07 5.59
N ASP A 59 -1.03 10.81 6.00
CA ASP A 59 -0.17 9.73 5.52
C ASP A 59 -0.64 9.26 4.14
N GLU A 60 0.23 9.37 3.14
CA GLU A 60 -0.02 8.91 1.77
C GLU A 60 -0.26 7.40 1.69
N ARG A 61 0.24 6.61 2.65
CA ARG A 61 0.00 5.16 2.73
C ARG A 61 -1.44 4.87 3.13
N GLU A 62 -1.99 5.64 4.07
CA GLU A 62 -3.41 5.55 4.42
C GLU A 62 -4.28 5.89 3.22
N LEU A 63 -3.94 6.98 2.50
CA LEU A 63 -4.68 7.37 1.30
C LEU A 63 -4.60 6.28 0.22
N ALA A 64 -3.43 5.70 -0.03
CA ALA A 64 -3.26 4.63 -0.99
C ALA A 64 -4.20 3.44 -0.72
N CYS A 65 -4.28 2.98 0.53
CA CYS A 65 -5.15 1.87 0.90
C CYS A 65 -6.65 2.27 0.93
N LYS A 66 -6.96 3.54 1.22
CA LYS A 66 -8.35 4.02 1.27
C LYS A 66 -8.95 4.24 -0.12
N LEU A 67 -8.17 4.70 -1.11
CA LEU A 67 -8.62 4.94 -2.48
C LEU A 67 -9.17 3.69 -3.18
N LYS A 68 -8.60 2.52 -2.86
CA LYS A 68 -9.05 1.21 -3.34
C LYS A 68 -9.16 0.24 -2.17
N GLY A 69 -10.38 -0.04 -1.74
CA GLY A 69 -10.63 -1.01 -0.68
C GLY A 69 -9.98 -2.37 -0.96
N ASN A 70 -9.55 -3.04 0.10
CA ASN A 70 -8.83 -4.32 0.07
C ASN A 70 -7.50 -4.31 -0.70
N SER A 71 -6.94 -3.13 -1.03
CA SER A 71 -5.58 -3.03 -1.55
C SER A 71 -4.53 -3.06 -0.44
N TYR A 72 -3.29 -3.34 -0.80
CA TYR A 72 -2.12 -3.16 0.07
C TYR A 72 -0.94 -2.62 -0.73
N ILE A 73 -0.06 -1.89 -0.05
CA ILE A 73 1.16 -1.34 -0.62
C ILE A 73 2.13 -2.50 -0.88
N SER A 74 2.71 -2.57 -2.07
CA SER A 74 3.59 -3.64 -2.52
C SER A 74 4.47 -3.16 -3.68
N LEU A 75 5.15 -4.11 -4.35
CA LEU A 75 5.91 -3.85 -5.55
C LEU A 75 7.05 -2.84 -5.30
N GLU A 76 7.25 -1.90 -6.24
CA GLU A 76 8.38 -0.97 -6.21
C GLU A 76 8.42 -0.11 -4.94
N SER A 77 7.28 0.28 -4.38
CA SER A 77 7.25 1.08 -3.15
C SER A 77 7.91 0.36 -1.97
N VAL A 78 7.62 -0.94 -1.82
CA VAL A 78 8.20 -1.75 -0.73
C VAL A 78 9.64 -2.15 -1.05
N LEU A 79 9.93 -2.51 -2.30
CA LEU A 79 11.26 -2.94 -2.72
C LEU A 79 12.27 -1.78 -2.64
N PHE A 80 11.83 -0.56 -2.92
CA PHE A 80 12.66 0.63 -2.75
C PHE A 80 12.94 0.92 -1.27
N GLU A 81 11.92 0.89 -0.41
CA GLU A 81 12.09 1.07 1.04
C GLU A 81 13.02 0.00 1.65
N ALA A 82 13.06 -1.19 1.05
CA ALA A 82 13.96 -2.28 1.45
C ALA A 82 15.37 -2.17 0.84
N GLY A 83 15.66 -1.13 0.04
CA GLY A 83 16.94 -0.98 -0.64
C GLY A 83 17.18 -1.93 -1.82
N ALA A 84 16.15 -2.70 -2.21
CA ALA A 84 16.26 -3.72 -3.26
C ALA A 84 16.23 -3.14 -4.68
N ILE A 85 15.79 -1.92 -4.85
CA ILE A 85 15.84 -1.19 -6.12
C ILE A 85 16.27 0.26 -5.87
N PHE A 86 17.13 0.77 -6.75
CA PHE A 86 17.69 2.12 -6.62
C PHE A 86 16.87 3.19 -7.34
N GLN A 87 16.01 2.80 -8.27
CA GLN A 87 15.13 3.71 -8.98
C GLN A 87 13.70 3.55 -8.47
N ALA A 88 13.32 4.43 -7.54
CA ALA A 88 11.91 4.64 -7.28
C ALA A 88 11.41 5.80 -8.15
N TYR A 89 10.22 5.66 -8.65
CA TYR A 89 9.48 6.84 -9.12
C TYR A 89 9.15 7.68 -7.88
N PHE A 90 9.93 8.73 -7.66
CA PHE A 90 9.66 9.72 -6.62
C PHE A 90 8.16 10.09 -6.72
N ASN A 91 7.49 10.16 -5.58
CA ASN A 91 6.05 10.42 -5.51
C ASN A 91 5.14 9.36 -6.14
N THR A 92 5.54 8.10 -6.22
CA THR A 92 4.63 7.02 -6.62
C THR A 92 4.44 6.02 -5.50
N LYS A 93 3.18 5.72 -5.17
CA LYS A 93 2.80 4.61 -4.28
C LYS A 93 2.26 3.47 -5.13
N THR A 94 2.96 2.35 -5.14
CA THR A 94 2.54 1.15 -5.87
C THR A 94 1.81 0.19 -4.95
N CYS A 95 0.66 -0.29 -5.40
CA CYS A 95 -0.23 -1.15 -4.65
C CYS A 95 -0.71 -2.32 -5.51
N VAL A 96 -1.06 -3.42 -4.90
CA VAL A 96 -1.86 -4.46 -5.52
C VAL A 96 -3.33 -4.31 -5.11
N ALA A 97 -4.24 -4.56 -6.05
CA ALA A 97 -5.67 -4.33 -5.87
C ALA A 97 -6.52 -5.29 -6.73
N LYS A 98 -7.84 -5.23 -6.55
CA LYS A 98 -8.82 -5.98 -7.37
C LYS A 98 -8.86 -5.51 -8.82
N PHE A 99 -8.60 -4.22 -9.07
CA PHE A 99 -8.62 -3.59 -10.39
C PHE A 99 -7.39 -2.70 -10.56
N SER A 100 -6.82 -2.66 -11.77
CA SER A 100 -5.75 -1.73 -12.09
C SER A 100 -6.31 -0.31 -12.21
N ALA A 101 -5.55 0.66 -11.74
CA ALA A 101 -5.85 2.08 -11.86
C ALA A 101 -4.58 2.91 -11.64
N ASP A 102 -4.51 4.06 -12.27
CA ASP A 102 -3.52 5.11 -11.99
C ASP A 102 -4.27 6.38 -11.60
N LEU A 103 -3.95 6.94 -10.44
CA LEU A 103 -4.57 8.14 -9.90
C LEU A 103 -3.47 9.11 -9.46
N THR A 104 -3.57 10.36 -9.86
CA THR A 104 -2.66 11.42 -9.38
C THR A 104 -3.43 12.35 -8.44
N ILE A 105 -2.96 12.46 -7.20
CA ILE A 105 -3.56 13.30 -6.18
C ILE A 105 -2.43 14.08 -5.48
N ASN A 106 -2.50 15.40 -5.47
CA ASN A 106 -1.51 16.29 -4.85
C ASN A 106 -0.06 15.96 -5.26
N ASN A 107 0.16 15.76 -6.56
CA ASN A 107 1.46 15.37 -7.16
C ASN A 107 2.00 14.00 -6.74
N VAL A 108 1.20 13.17 -6.07
CA VAL A 108 1.53 11.79 -5.76
C VAL A 108 0.76 10.86 -6.70
N ASN A 109 1.46 9.92 -7.32
CA ASN A 109 0.87 8.90 -8.18
C ASN A 109 0.54 7.66 -7.34
N TYR A 110 -0.71 7.23 -7.38
CA TYR A 110 -1.20 5.99 -6.78
C TYR A 110 -1.46 4.98 -7.88
N ARG A 111 -0.53 4.05 -8.06
CA ARG A 111 -0.62 3.00 -9.08
C ARG A 111 -1.10 1.70 -8.46
N TYR A 112 -2.20 1.18 -8.99
CA TYR A 112 -2.79 -0.09 -8.58
C TYR A 112 -2.64 -1.11 -9.69
N THR A 113 -2.06 -2.26 -9.37
CA THR A 113 -1.93 -3.38 -10.31
C THR A 113 -2.88 -4.49 -9.89
N LYS A 114 -3.68 -4.96 -10.84
CA LYS A 114 -4.64 -6.03 -10.60
C LYS A 114 -3.94 -7.34 -10.27
N VAL A 115 -4.41 -8.03 -9.25
CA VAL A 115 -3.99 -9.37 -8.86
C VAL A 115 -5.21 -10.29 -8.71
N LYS A 116 -5.00 -11.61 -8.72
CA LYS A 116 -6.08 -12.58 -8.45
C LYS A 116 -6.64 -12.37 -7.04
N GLN A 117 -7.95 -12.56 -6.89
CA GLN A 117 -8.64 -12.30 -5.63
C GLN A 117 -8.11 -13.16 -4.48
N ASP A 118 -7.82 -14.44 -4.71
CA ASP A 118 -7.29 -15.34 -3.68
C ASP A 118 -5.94 -14.84 -3.14
N LEU A 119 -5.08 -14.32 -4.02
CA LEU A 119 -3.81 -13.74 -3.63
C LEU A 119 -4.00 -12.39 -2.91
N LEU A 120 -4.93 -11.56 -3.38
CA LEU A 120 -5.24 -10.27 -2.77
C LEU A 120 -5.75 -10.38 -1.33
N LEU A 121 -6.59 -11.40 -1.07
CA LEU A 121 -7.20 -11.64 0.24
C LEU A 121 -6.32 -12.47 1.17
N ASN A 122 -5.20 -13.00 0.68
CA ASN A 122 -4.27 -13.75 1.50
C ASN A 122 -3.30 -12.81 2.22
N ASP A 123 -3.41 -12.74 3.54
CA ASP A 123 -2.65 -11.83 4.40
C ASP A 123 -1.24 -12.34 4.78
N LEU A 124 -0.83 -13.50 4.25
CA LEU A 124 0.50 -14.04 4.55
C LEU A 124 1.59 -13.06 4.12
N TYR A 125 2.33 -12.55 5.10
CA TYR A 125 3.36 -11.51 4.95
C TYR A 125 2.85 -10.18 4.36
N VAL A 126 1.57 -9.86 4.58
CA VAL A 126 1.02 -8.52 4.50
C VAL A 126 0.81 -8.02 5.93
N ARG A 127 1.54 -6.99 6.33
CA ARG A 127 1.41 -6.39 7.65
C ARG A 127 0.22 -5.45 7.68
N GLN A 128 -0.64 -5.63 8.67
CA GLN A 128 -1.70 -4.68 8.96
C GLN A 128 -1.17 -3.65 9.95
N TYR A 129 -1.10 -2.41 9.53
CA TYR A 129 -0.97 -1.27 10.42
C TYR A 129 -2.37 -0.74 10.76
N GLU A 130 -2.44 0.19 11.72
CA GLU A 130 -3.72 0.70 12.20
C GLU A 130 -4.64 1.17 11.04
N ASN A 131 -4.07 1.84 10.05
CA ASN A 131 -4.83 2.51 8.98
C ASN A 131 -4.45 2.10 7.55
N TYR A 132 -3.44 1.26 7.36
CA TYR A 132 -3.04 0.78 6.04
C TYR A 132 -2.44 -0.63 6.09
N ARG A 133 -2.31 -1.24 4.94
CA ARG A 133 -1.73 -2.57 4.76
C ARG A 133 -0.51 -2.49 3.85
N ILE A 134 0.55 -3.21 4.19
CA ILE A 134 1.79 -3.20 3.43
C ILE A 134 2.43 -4.59 3.39
N ALA A 135 2.90 -5.00 2.22
CA ALA A 135 3.64 -6.25 2.06
C ALA A 135 5.00 -6.19 2.77
N THR A 136 5.50 -7.34 3.22
CA THR A 136 6.93 -7.45 3.53
C THR A 136 7.76 -7.44 2.23
N PRO A 137 9.07 -7.16 2.28
CA PRO A 137 9.92 -7.18 1.09
C PRO A 137 9.85 -8.49 0.30
N GLU A 138 9.80 -9.63 0.99
CA GLU A 138 9.71 -10.95 0.35
C GLU A 138 8.36 -11.14 -0.37
N ARG A 139 7.27 -10.69 0.24
CA ARG A 139 5.95 -10.71 -0.39
C ARG A 139 5.91 -9.78 -1.60
N ALA A 140 6.43 -8.56 -1.47
CA ALA A 140 6.49 -7.60 -2.56
C ALA A 140 7.32 -8.10 -3.75
N LEU A 141 8.43 -8.80 -3.49
CA LEU A 141 9.25 -9.41 -4.53
C LEU A 141 8.50 -10.55 -5.26
N CYS A 142 7.75 -11.38 -4.53
CA CYS A 142 6.91 -12.41 -5.14
C CYS A 142 5.78 -11.78 -5.97
N ASP A 143 5.10 -10.74 -5.47
CA ASP A 143 4.08 -9.99 -6.20
C ASP A 143 4.67 -9.39 -7.49
N TYR A 144 5.85 -8.77 -7.41
CA TYR A 144 6.55 -8.18 -8.54
C TYR A 144 6.93 -9.24 -9.60
N ALA A 145 7.55 -10.34 -9.17
CA ALA A 145 7.93 -11.42 -10.08
C ALA A 145 6.73 -12.08 -10.76
N TYR A 146 5.58 -12.12 -10.08
CA TYR A 146 4.32 -12.65 -10.61
C TYR A 146 3.70 -11.71 -11.64
N LEU A 147 3.62 -10.41 -11.34
CA LEU A 147 2.94 -9.43 -12.19
C LEU A 147 3.80 -8.98 -13.37
N PHE A 148 5.12 -8.99 -13.20
CA PHE A 148 6.09 -8.56 -14.22
C PHE A 148 7.09 -9.70 -14.53
N PRO A 149 6.64 -10.81 -15.17
CA PRO A 149 7.48 -11.99 -15.37
C PRO A 149 8.70 -11.74 -16.26
N ARG A 150 8.63 -10.72 -17.12
CA ARG A 150 9.73 -10.35 -18.03
C ARG A 150 10.65 -9.27 -17.45
N ALA A 151 10.24 -8.57 -16.40
CA ALA A 151 11.09 -7.55 -15.79
C ALA A 151 12.24 -8.21 -15.02
N GLY A 152 13.44 -7.71 -15.25
CA GLY A 152 14.60 -8.01 -14.41
C GLY A 152 14.49 -7.26 -13.09
N ILE A 153 14.84 -7.92 -12.01
CA ILE A 153 15.03 -7.31 -10.70
C ILE A 153 16.17 -8.06 -10.00
N ASP A 154 17.10 -7.33 -9.47
CA ASP A 154 18.14 -7.85 -8.59
C ASP A 154 17.86 -7.30 -7.19
N ALA A 155 17.63 -8.18 -6.22
CA ALA A 155 17.16 -7.79 -4.90
C ALA A 155 17.90 -8.57 -3.78
N PRO A 156 19.26 -8.50 -3.75
CA PRO A 156 20.06 -9.24 -2.77
C PRO A 156 19.70 -8.86 -1.32
N GLU A 157 19.29 -7.61 -1.06
CA GLU A 157 18.89 -7.12 0.25
C GLU A 157 17.69 -7.86 0.80
N VAL A 158 16.75 -8.25 -0.07
CA VAL A 158 15.58 -9.04 0.33
C VAL A 158 15.98 -10.47 0.71
N PHE A 159 16.93 -11.06 -0.01
CA PHE A 159 17.40 -12.43 0.25
C PHE A 159 18.28 -12.50 1.49
N SER A 160 19.06 -11.47 1.77
CA SER A 160 19.93 -11.38 2.95
C SER A 160 19.16 -11.12 4.26
N SER A 161 17.86 -10.85 4.20
CA SER A 161 17.08 -10.59 5.41
C SER A 161 16.92 -11.87 6.26
N PRO A 162 16.89 -11.76 7.60
CA PRO A 162 16.73 -12.92 8.48
C PRO A 162 15.48 -13.73 8.13
N ASN A 163 15.65 -15.04 8.03
CA ASN A 163 14.57 -16.00 7.70
C ASN A 163 13.91 -15.79 6.32
N SER A 164 14.53 -15.07 5.38
CA SER A 164 13.97 -14.83 4.04
C SER A 164 13.64 -16.14 3.32
N THR A 165 14.55 -17.11 3.34
CA THR A 165 14.34 -18.43 2.72
C THR A 165 13.10 -19.14 3.28
N THR A 166 12.89 -19.07 4.60
CA THR A 166 11.70 -19.66 5.24
C THR A 166 10.42 -18.93 4.82
N LYS A 167 10.48 -17.61 4.69
CA LYS A 167 9.34 -16.81 4.22
C LYS A 167 9.00 -17.14 2.77
N PHE A 168 9.99 -17.25 1.88
CA PHE A 168 9.77 -17.65 0.49
C PHE A 168 9.16 -19.04 0.38
N LYS A 169 9.65 -20.04 1.15
CA LYS A 169 9.06 -21.39 1.19
C LYS A 169 7.58 -21.36 1.55
N LYS A 170 7.16 -20.49 2.48
CA LYS A 170 5.75 -20.32 2.86
C LYS A 170 4.94 -19.55 1.81
N LEU A 171 5.55 -18.60 1.09
CA LEU A 171 4.89 -17.81 0.04
C LEU A 171 4.69 -18.60 -1.26
N PHE A 172 5.62 -19.48 -1.62
CA PHE A 172 5.61 -20.19 -2.90
C PHE A 172 4.27 -20.86 -3.26
N PRO A 173 3.57 -21.55 -2.34
CA PRO A 173 2.27 -22.15 -2.67
C PRO A 173 1.21 -21.17 -3.19
N LEU A 174 1.35 -19.87 -2.90
CA LEU A 174 0.41 -18.85 -3.36
C LEU A 174 0.63 -18.44 -4.81
N TYR A 175 1.80 -18.76 -5.39
CA TYR A 175 2.20 -18.29 -6.72
C TYR A 175 2.40 -19.44 -7.71
N PRO A 176 2.24 -19.18 -9.02
CA PRO A 176 2.51 -20.18 -10.07
C PRO A 176 3.96 -20.68 -10.03
N LYS A 177 4.19 -21.89 -10.52
CA LYS A 177 5.53 -22.51 -10.59
C LYS A 177 6.56 -21.61 -11.29
N SER A 178 6.17 -20.94 -12.38
CA SER A 178 7.05 -20.01 -13.11
C SER A 178 7.58 -18.86 -12.24
N THR A 179 6.73 -18.31 -11.36
CA THR A 179 7.15 -17.28 -10.39
C THR A 179 8.10 -17.86 -9.35
N GLN A 180 7.79 -19.05 -8.83
CA GLN A 180 8.64 -19.73 -7.85
C GLN A 180 10.04 -20.02 -8.42
N GLU A 181 10.12 -20.51 -9.67
CA GLU A 181 11.39 -20.78 -10.35
C GLU A 181 12.19 -19.50 -10.59
N LYS A 182 11.50 -18.40 -10.96
CA LYS A 182 12.17 -17.10 -11.11
C LYS A 182 12.79 -16.64 -9.80
N ILE A 183 12.07 -16.71 -8.67
CA ILE A 183 12.59 -16.34 -7.36
C ILE A 183 13.73 -17.26 -6.92
N LYS A 184 13.64 -18.58 -7.14
CA LYS A 184 14.72 -19.53 -6.83
C LYS A 184 16.01 -19.19 -7.59
N LYS A 185 15.93 -18.91 -8.89
CA LYS A 185 17.09 -18.47 -9.68
C LYS A 185 17.73 -17.19 -9.15
N MET A 186 16.93 -16.24 -8.64
CA MET A 186 17.46 -15.03 -8.03
C MET A 186 18.20 -15.33 -6.71
N ILE A 187 17.66 -16.26 -5.89
CA ILE A 187 18.31 -16.69 -4.64
C ILE A 187 19.67 -17.35 -4.96
N ASP A 188 19.71 -18.30 -5.89
CA ASP A 188 20.92 -18.99 -6.29
C ASP A 188 21.99 -18.02 -6.83
N MET A 189 21.57 -16.99 -7.59
CA MET A 189 22.46 -15.94 -8.08
C MET A 189 22.98 -15.01 -6.98
N SER A 190 22.21 -14.77 -5.93
CA SER A 190 22.64 -13.93 -4.80
C SER A 190 23.68 -14.64 -3.93
N ASP A 191 23.55 -15.95 -3.74
CA ASP A 191 24.54 -16.74 -3.00
C ASP A 191 25.91 -16.74 -3.70
N PHE A 192 25.94 -16.68 -5.03
CA PHE A 192 27.17 -16.56 -5.81
C PHE A 192 27.85 -15.19 -5.66
N LYS A 193 27.11 -14.11 -5.46
CA LYS A 193 27.68 -12.75 -5.33
C LYS A 193 28.31 -12.48 -3.95
N VAL A 194 27.94 -13.22 -2.92
CA VAL A 194 28.52 -13.07 -1.57
C VAL A 194 29.96 -13.61 -1.48
N PHE A 195 30.39 -14.44 -2.43
CA PHE A 195 31.72 -15.04 -2.45
C PHE A 195 32.75 -14.33 -3.38
N THR A 196 32.41 -13.15 -3.94
CA THR A 196 33.27 -12.46 -4.92
C THR A 196 33.80 -11.09 -4.43
N TYR A 197 33.95 -10.87 -3.13
CA TYR A 197 34.63 -9.70 -2.56
C TYR A 197 35.70 -10.12 -1.57
#